data_29b42ab7c7adf1ec3b13714dc01ed77b
#
_entry.id   29b42ab7c7adf1ec3b13714dc01ed77b
#
_cell.length_a   1.000
_cell.length_b   1.000
_cell.length_c   1.000
_cell.angle_alpha   90.00
_cell.angle_beta   90.00
_cell.angle_gamma   90.00
#
_symmetry.space_group_name_H-M   'P 1'
#
loop_
_entity.id
_entity.type
_entity.pdbx_description
1 polymer ?
#
loop_
_entity_poly.entity_id
_entity_poly.type
_entity_poly.pdbx_seq_one_letter_code
_entity_poly.pdbx_strand_id
1 'polypeptide(L)' 'MQNRIKEYRERKNISQGQLADLCNVSRQTINAIENNKYDPSLQLAFNIANALDIKVDDLFIQKRSEKS' A
#
# COMPACT_ATOMS: atom_id res chain seq x y z
N MET A 1 7.73 6.16 2.29
CA MET A 1 6.82 6.63 1.22
C MET A 1 5.42 6.73 1.76
N GLN A 2 4.78 7.85 1.55
CA GLN A 2 3.41 8.01 2.02
C GLN A 2 2.45 7.26 1.13
N ASN A 3 1.37 6.81 1.71
CA ASN A 3 0.41 6.02 0.95
C ASN A 3 -0.99 6.13 1.53
N ARG A 4 -1.97 5.61 0.80
CA ARG A 4 -3.36 5.61 1.21
C ARG A 4 -3.88 4.20 1.35
N ILE A 5 -2.99 3.26 1.67
CA ILE A 5 -3.38 1.86 1.75
C ILE A 5 -4.47 1.66 2.79
N LYS A 6 -4.28 2.23 3.98
CA LYS A 6 -5.25 2.05 5.06
C LYS A 6 -6.62 2.60 4.65
N GLU A 7 -6.63 3.75 4.00
CA GLU A 7 -7.87 4.38 3.58
C GLU A 7 -8.63 3.49 2.61
N TYR A 8 -7.97 2.99 1.58
CA TYR A 8 -8.66 2.17 0.59
C TYR A 8 -8.97 0.78 1.12
N ARG A 9 -8.12 0.28 2.02
CA ARG A 9 -8.37 -1.01 2.65
C ARG A 9 -9.66 -0.95 3.49
N GLU A 10 -9.79 0.13 4.24
CA GLU A 10 -10.97 0.31 5.09
C GLU A 10 -12.23 0.51 4.27
N ARG A 11 -12.12 1.18 3.13
CA ARG A 11 -13.27 1.35 2.26
C ARG A 11 -13.77 0.02 1.72
N LYS A 12 -12.86 -0.95 1.57
CA LYS A 12 -13.25 -2.26 1.09
C LYS A 12 -13.51 -3.24 2.22
N ASN A 13 -13.44 -2.77 3.47
CA ASN A 13 -13.66 -3.61 4.63
C ASN A 13 -12.68 -4.79 4.69
N ILE A 14 -11.44 -4.53 4.35
CA ILE A 14 -10.39 -5.56 4.37
C ILE A 14 -9.43 -5.26 5.50
N SER A 15 -9.11 -6.27 6.31
CA SER A 15 -8.14 -6.11 7.39
C SER A 15 -6.73 -6.13 6.84
N GLN A 16 -5.76 -5.73 7.66
CA GLN A 16 -4.36 -5.84 7.26
C GLN A 16 -3.99 -7.29 6.95
N GLY A 17 -4.49 -8.22 7.75
CA GLY A 17 -4.20 -9.63 7.52
C GLY A 17 -4.76 -10.13 6.21
N GLN A 18 -5.98 -9.70 5.88
CA GLN A 18 -6.58 -10.09 4.62
C GLN A 18 -5.81 -9.53 3.43
N LEU A 19 -5.39 -8.28 3.52
CA LEU A 19 -4.61 -7.69 2.45
C LEU A 19 -3.27 -8.40 2.32
N ALA A 20 -2.64 -8.71 3.45
CA ALA A 20 -1.38 -9.42 3.45
C ALA A 20 -1.51 -10.79 2.76
N ASP A 21 -2.61 -11.50 3.03
CA ASP A 21 -2.85 -12.78 2.40
C ASP A 21 -3.02 -12.62 0.89
N LEU A 22 -3.73 -11.60 0.46
CA LEU A 22 -3.92 -11.36 -0.96
C LEU A 22 -2.61 -11.03 -1.67
N CYS A 23 -1.68 -10.41 -0.95
CA CYS A 23 -0.40 -10.03 -1.52
C CYS A 23 0.71 -11.03 -1.21
N ASN A 24 0.37 -12.10 -0.49
CA ASN A 24 1.31 -13.14 -0.17
C ASN A 24 2.51 -12.64 0.64
N VAL A 25 2.24 -11.78 1.60
CA VAL A 25 3.26 -11.26 2.50
C VAL A 25 2.71 -11.32 3.92
N SER A 26 3.52 -11.01 4.92
CA SER A 26 3.06 -11.03 6.29
C SER A 26 2.26 -9.78 6.63
N ARG A 27 1.42 -9.88 7.64
CA ARG A 27 0.67 -8.75 8.12
C ARG A 27 1.61 -7.67 8.62
N GLN A 28 2.75 -8.05 9.21
CA GLN A 28 3.73 -7.09 9.68
C GLN A 28 4.27 -6.24 8.54
N THR A 29 4.44 -6.84 7.37
CA THR A 29 4.91 -6.12 6.20
C THR A 29 3.89 -5.05 5.79
N ILE A 30 2.61 -5.39 5.75
CA ILE A 30 1.57 -4.43 5.39
C ILE A 30 1.52 -3.31 6.44
N ASN A 31 1.60 -3.67 7.71
CA ASN A 31 1.58 -2.69 8.78
C ASN A 31 2.75 -1.71 8.65
N ALA A 32 3.95 -2.21 8.37
CA ALA A 32 5.12 -1.36 8.23
C ALA A 32 4.99 -0.41 7.04
N ILE A 33 4.42 -0.90 5.94
CA ILE A 33 4.22 -0.07 4.76
C ILE A 33 3.19 1.02 5.06
N GLU A 34 2.09 0.66 5.69
CA GLU A 34 1.05 1.64 6.01
C GLU A 34 1.58 2.74 6.94
N ASN A 35 2.52 2.41 7.80
CA ASN A 35 3.07 3.36 8.74
C ASN A 35 4.32 4.08 8.22
N ASN A 36 4.60 3.94 6.93
CA ASN A 36 5.72 4.60 6.26
C ASN A 36 7.09 4.20 6.83
N LYS A 37 7.18 2.99 7.37
CA LYS A 37 8.44 2.49 7.90
C LYS A 37 9.14 1.56 6.96
N TYR A 38 8.52 1.20 5.88
CA TYR A 38 9.08 0.28 4.92
C TYR A 38 8.47 0.57 3.55
N ASP A 39 9.30 0.72 2.55
CA ASP A 39 8.81 0.94 1.20
C ASP A 39 8.68 -0.39 0.48
N PRO A 40 7.57 -0.66 -0.17
CA PRO A 40 7.40 -1.94 -0.85
C PRO A 40 8.24 -2.00 -2.11
N SER A 41 8.58 -3.20 -2.54
CA SER A 41 9.17 -3.39 -3.85
C SER A 41 8.13 -2.98 -4.90
N LEU A 42 8.57 -2.77 -6.12
CA LEU A 42 7.66 -2.42 -7.19
C LEU A 42 6.60 -3.50 -7.39
N GLN A 43 7.03 -4.76 -7.35
CA GLN A 43 6.09 -5.87 -7.51
C GLN A 43 5.03 -5.86 -6.39
N LEU A 44 5.46 -5.63 -5.15
CA LEU A 44 4.54 -5.62 -4.04
C LEU A 44 3.61 -4.42 -4.13
N ALA A 45 4.11 -3.28 -4.57
CA ALA A 45 3.27 -2.09 -4.74
C ALA A 45 2.14 -2.38 -5.75
N PHE A 46 2.46 -3.04 -6.86
CA PHE A 46 1.45 -3.41 -7.84
C PHE A 46 0.47 -4.44 -7.26
N ASN A 47 0.97 -5.39 -6.48
CA ASN A 47 0.08 -6.40 -5.89
C ASN A 47 -0.91 -5.77 -4.92
N ILE A 48 -0.44 -4.81 -4.12
CA ILE A 48 -1.32 -4.12 -3.18
C ILE A 48 -2.37 -3.32 -3.95
N ALA A 49 -1.94 -2.60 -4.97
CA ALA A 49 -2.86 -1.79 -5.77
C ALA A 49 -3.91 -2.66 -6.44
N ASN A 50 -3.50 -3.81 -6.98
CA ASN A 50 -4.44 -4.74 -7.60
C ASN A 50 -5.43 -5.29 -6.58
N ALA A 51 -4.96 -5.62 -5.39
CA ALA A 51 -5.82 -6.17 -4.35
C ALA A 51 -6.87 -5.15 -3.93
N LEU A 52 -6.51 -3.87 -3.96
CA LEU A 52 -7.41 -2.80 -3.58
C LEU A 52 -8.17 -2.20 -4.77
N ASP A 53 -7.90 -2.73 -5.96
CA ASP A 53 -8.57 -2.31 -7.19
C ASP A 53 -8.37 -0.81 -7.44
N ILE A 54 -7.13 -0.35 -7.32
CA ILE A 54 -6.81 1.04 -7.51
C ILE A 54 -5.47 1.14 -8.18
N LYS A 55 -5.19 2.24 -8.84
CA LYS A 55 -3.92 2.42 -9.52
C LYS A 55 -2.82 2.72 -8.52
N VAL A 56 -1.62 2.30 -8.81
CA VAL A 56 -0.46 2.57 -7.97
C VAL A 56 -0.31 4.07 -7.75
N ASP A 57 -0.53 4.87 -8.79
CA ASP A 57 -0.40 6.32 -8.70
C ASP A 57 -1.36 6.93 -7.69
N ASP A 58 -2.52 6.31 -7.50
CA ASP A 58 -3.49 6.82 -6.56
C ASP A 58 -3.26 6.29 -5.16
N LEU A 59 -2.55 5.19 -5.05
CA LEU A 59 -2.34 4.54 -3.77
C LEU A 59 -1.11 5.07 -3.04
N PHE A 60 -0.04 5.34 -3.78
CA PHE A 60 1.19 5.82 -3.18
C PHE A 60 1.40 7.29 -3.53
N ILE A 61 1.69 8.10 -2.52
CA ILE A 61 1.87 9.52 -2.69
C ILE A 61 3.34 9.79 -2.83
N GLN A 62 3.73 10.30 -4.01
CA GLN A 62 5.10 10.63 -4.24
C GLN A 62 5.30 12.10 -3.99
N LYS A 63 6.16 12.44 -2.98
CA LYS A 63 6.37 13.81 -2.71
C LYS A 63 7.35 14.31 -3.69
N ARG A 64 6.98 15.19 -4.59
CA ARG A 64 7.87 15.74 -5.56
C ARG A 64 8.53 16.94 -5.02
N SER A 65 9.78 17.12 -5.35
CA SER A 65 10.48 18.30 -4.99
C SER A 65 9.97 19.41 -5.84
N GLU A 66 9.74 20.50 -5.25
CA GLU A 66 9.26 21.55 -6.00
C GLU A 66 10.28 22.14 -6.74
N LYS A 67 11.42 21.98 -6.53
CA LYS A 67 12.36 22.53 -7.20
C LYS A 67 12.51 22.03 -8.25
N SER A 68 12.12 21.52 -8.59
CA SER A 68 12.28 21.09 -9.68
C SER A 68 12.29 21.49 -10.39
#